data_f3f4bf2c7b3bca4e9b57477b46e93d8c
#
_entry.id   f3f4bf2c7b3bca4e9b57477b46e93d8c
#
_cell.length_a   1.000
_cell.length_b   1.000
_cell.length_c   1.000
_cell.angle_alpha   90.00
_cell.angle_beta   90.00
_cell.angle_gamma   90.00
#
_symmetry.space_group_name_H-M   'P 1'
#
loop_
_entity.id
_entity.type
_entity.pdbx_description
1 polymer ?
#
loop_
_entity_poly.entity_id
_entity_poly.type
_entity_poly.pdbx_seq_one_letter_code
_entity_poly.pdbx_strand_id
1 'polypeptide(L)'
;MITALMICMVVRAANVVTIEYKGTAATVTIPDELAAYVTCTSGTSSHVKLVQSDDVADGAPGEITYQLSGNSDNGGFEMSGKYKCTVKLAGLTLTNPEGAAINIDDGKRVELNASKETTNTLADGADGNWKACIYAKGHFELKGKGTINVVGNTAHAISCKEYMQVKNLTLNVTAAAKDGLHCQQYFWMQSGTINISGAKANGIKVELDGKTPTEVYPEHENGDEDEDTGNCYLDDGKLTISNCDGSDIWTDGQLVVNGGTHSYDASKVSQNNATGITTLQRNDIISNEAVIYDLNGRRIDMLDGRKGVFIIRKDNEIRKVIVQ
;
A
#
# COMPACT_ATOMS: atom_id res chain seq x y z
N MET A 1 -30.51 43.37 30.48
CA MET A 1 -29.06 43.27 30.15
C MET A 1 -28.82 41.82 29.73
N ILE A 2 -28.71 41.60 28.44
CA ILE A 2 -28.48 40.24 27.86
C ILE A 2 -26.97 40.12 27.65
N THR A 3 -26.32 39.30 28.46
CA THR A 3 -24.90 39.03 28.31
C THR A 3 -24.72 37.99 27.19
N ALA A 4 -24.24 38.45 26.04
CA ALA A 4 -23.88 37.55 24.94
C ALA A 4 -22.64 36.72 25.32
N LEU A 5 -22.82 35.42 25.50
CA LEU A 5 -21.74 34.49 25.71
C LEU A 5 -21.04 34.25 24.35
N MET A 6 -19.89 34.91 24.16
CA MET A 6 -19.04 34.68 22.99
C MET A 6 -18.33 33.33 23.13
N ILE A 7 -18.87 32.31 22.51
CA ILE A 7 -18.20 30.98 22.42
C ILE A 7 -17.04 31.18 21.44
N CYS A 8 -15.86 31.36 21.97
CA CYS A 8 -14.62 31.25 21.19
C CYS A 8 -14.46 29.80 20.75
N MET A 9 -14.88 29.44 19.52
CA MET A 9 -14.49 28.19 18.92
C MET A 9 -12.98 28.27 18.68
N VAL A 10 -12.21 27.60 19.53
CA VAL A 10 -10.83 27.29 19.25
C VAL A 10 -10.86 26.31 18.07
N VAL A 11 -10.71 26.83 16.86
CA VAL A 11 -10.38 26.01 15.69
C VAL A 11 -9.00 25.47 16.01
N ARG A 12 -8.94 24.21 16.43
CA ARG A 12 -7.66 23.52 16.60
C ARG A 12 -7.00 23.54 15.22
N ALA A 13 -5.87 24.25 15.09
CA ALA A 13 -5.11 24.25 13.86
C ALA A 13 -4.82 22.79 13.52
N ALA A 14 -5.12 22.39 12.30
CA ALA A 14 -4.80 21.04 11.84
C ALA A 14 -3.27 20.92 11.89
N ASN A 15 -2.74 19.78 12.37
CA ASN A 15 -1.30 19.50 12.40
C ASN A 15 -0.79 19.29 10.95
N VAL A 16 -0.79 20.36 10.14
CA VAL A 16 -0.50 20.32 8.72
C VAL A 16 0.70 21.19 8.39
N VAL A 17 1.76 20.58 7.88
CA VAL A 17 2.85 21.25 7.20
C VAL A 17 2.53 21.26 5.72
N THR A 18 2.58 22.44 5.05
CA THR A 18 2.31 22.51 3.62
C THR A 18 3.59 22.69 2.82
N ILE A 19 3.69 21.98 1.71
CA ILE A 19 4.78 22.00 0.76
C ILE A 19 4.22 22.30 -0.63
N GLU A 20 4.54 23.47 -1.17
CA GLU A 20 4.12 23.89 -2.51
C GLU A 20 5.33 23.95 -3.44
N TYR A 21 5.38 23.06 -4.44
CA TYR A 21 6.42 23.00 -5.45
C TYR A 21 6.17 24.04 -6.56
N LYS A 22 7.23 24.76 -6.96
CA LYS A 22 7.22 25.80 -8.01
C LYS A 22 8.46 25.66 -8.88
N GLY A 23 8.50 24.62 -9.71
CA GLY A 23 9.67 24.34 -10.56
C GLY A 23 10.91 23.95 -9.75
N THR A 24 11.93 24.78 -9.73
CA THR A 24 13.21 24.50 -9.04
C THR A 24 13.22 24.87 -7.55
N ALA A 25 12.11 25.36 -7.03
CA ALA A 25 11.96 25.74 -5.62
C ALA A 25 10.70 25.14 -5.02
N ALA A 26 10.68 25.06 -3.69
CA ALA A 26 9.49 24.74 -2.92
C ALA A 26 9.31 25.73 -1.76
N THR A 27 8.06 26.04 -1.45
CA THR A 27 7.69 26.78 -0.25
C THR A 27 7.21 25.81 0.80
N VAL A 28 7.95 25.73 1.93
CA VAL A 28 7.55 24.93 3.09
C VAL A 28 6.98 25.86 4.15
N THR A 29 5.74 25.63 4.57
CA THR A 29 5.11 26.38 5.65
C THR A 29 4.88 25.45 6.82
N ILE A 30 5.57 25.72 7.92
CA ILE A 30 5.44 25.00 9.19
C ILE A 30 4.70 25.94 10.13
N PRO A 31 3.49 25.61 10.60
CA PRO A 31 2.77 26.38 11.61
C PRO A 31 3.59 26.56 12.89
N ASP A 32 3.40 27.67 13.60
CA ASP A 32 4.16 27.99 14.83
C ASP A 32 4.05 26.87 15.87
N GLU A 33 2.88 26.25 16.01
CA GLU A 33 2.64 25.13 16.92
C GLU A 33 3.39 23.85 16.54
N LEU A 34 3.86 23.72 15.30
CA LEU A 34 4.66 22.60 14.82
C LEU A 34 6.15 22.92 14.72
N ALA A 35 6.57 24.15 14.96
CA ALA A 35 7.97 24.60 14.79
C ALA A 35 8.97 23.84 15.70
N ALA A 36 8.52 23.35 16.85
CA ALA A 36 9.33 22.51 17.74
C ALA A 36 9.43 21.04 17.28
N TYR A 37 8.53 20.60 16.40
CA TYR A 37 8.37 19.20 16.01
C TYR A 37 8.79 18.89 14.59
N VAL A 38 8.92 19.90 13.73
CA VAL A 38 9.32 19.71 12.32
C VAL A 38 10.37 20.74 11.94
N THR A 39 11.46 20.25 11.34
CA THR A 39 12.54 21.10 10.81
C THR A 39 12.67 20.88 9.31
N CYS A 40 12.68 21.97 8.53
CA CYS A 40 13.05 21.95 7.13
C CYS A 40 14.55 22.22 7.00
N THR A 41 15.30 21.25 6.46
CA THR A 41 16.76 21.34 6.31
C THR A 41 17.19 21.72 4.90
N SER A 42 16.28 21.73 3.92
CA SER A 42 16.54 22.01 2.50
C SER A 42 16.37 23.49 2.11
N GLY A 43 15.91 24.34 3.03
CA GLY A 43 15.56 25.72 2.70
C GLY A 43 14.45 25.79 1.66
N THR A 44 14.68 26.51 0.55
CA THR A 44 13.71 26.69 -0.54
C THR A 44 13.95 25.75 -1.73
N SER A 45 14.84 24.77 -1.61
CA SER A 45 15.11 23.79 -2.67
C SER A 45 13.85 22.97 -2.99
N SER A 46 13.68 22.61 -4.27
CA SER A 46 12.65 21.63 -4.70
C SER A 46 12.95 20.19 -4.25
N HIS A 47 14.17 19.89 -3.79
CA HIS A 47 14.47 18.65 -3.06
C HIS A 47 14.23 18.88 -1.58
N VAL A 48 12.98 18.82 -1.19
CA VAL A 48 12.53 19.12 0.17
C VAL A 48 12.96 18.03 1.14
N LYS A 49 13.59 18.44 2.26
CA LYS A 49 14.00 17.54 3.34
C LYS A 49 13.44 18.02 4.66
N LEU A 50 12.60 17.20 5.27
CA LEU A 50 11.99 17.44 6.57
C LEU A 50 12.47 16.40 7.59
N VAL A 51 12.66 16.85 8.82
CA VAL A 51 12.95 16.00 9.98
C VAL A 51 11.83 16.19 10.99
N GLN A 52 11.15 15.11 11.35
CA GLN A 52 10.20 15.06 12.44
C GLN A 52 10.97 14.77 13.73
N SER A 53 10.75 15.58 14.78
CA SER A 53 11.38 15.39 16.08
C SER A 53 10.96 14.09 16.74
N ASP A 54 11.85 13.49 17.51
CA ASP A 54 11.56 12.33 18.36
C ASP A 54 10.53 12.65 19.49
N ASP A 55 10.25 13.94 19.74
CA ASP A 55 9.25 14.39 20.72
C ASP A 55 7.81 14.33 20.20
N VAL A 56 7.60 14.00 18.93
CA VAL A 56 6.26 13.79 18.38
C VAL A 56 5.65 12.53 18.96
N ALA A 57 4.50 12.69 19.63
CA ALA A 57 3.81 11.61 20.33
C ALA A 57 2.29 11.80 20.32
N ASP A 58 1.54 10.82 20.81
CA ASP A 58 0.10 10.93 20.98
C ASP A 58 -0.24 12.13 21.89
N GLY A 59 -1.08 13.02 21.39
CA GLY A 59 -1.55 14.21 22.11
C GLY A 59 -0.66 15.45 22.01
N ALA A 60 0.64 15.31 21.61
CA ALA A 60 1.53 16.47 21.49
C ALA A 60 2.63 16.24 20.42
N PRO A 61 2.50 16.76 19.22
CA PRO A 61 1.31 17.38 18.63
C PRO A 61 0.28 16.36 18.15
N GLY A 62 0.58 15.06 18.22
CA GLY A 62 -0.13 13.98 17.56
C GLY A 62 0.36 13.78 16.14
N GLU A 63 -0.40 13.07 15.34
CA GLU A 63 -0.03 12.77 13.96
C GLU A 63 0.04 14.06 13.10
N ILE A 64 1.16 14.20 12.38
CA ILE A 64 1.42 15.35 11.50
C ILE A 64 1.09 14.96 10.06
N THR A 65 0.40 15.86 9.37
CA THR A 65 0.13 15.75 7.92
C THR A 65 1.08 16.66 7.15
N TYR A 66 1.81 16.08 6.19
CA TYR A 66 2.63 16.79 5.22
C TYR A 66 1.85 16.90 3.91
N GLN A 67 1.29 18.07 3.61
CA GLN A 67 0.49 18.28 2.40
C GLN A 67 1.35 18.81 1.26
N LEU A 68 1.48 18.02 0.18
CA LEU A 68 2.28 18.31 -1.00
C LEU A 68 1.38 18.73 -2.16
N SER A 69 1.77 19.78 -2.86
CA SER A 69 1.06 20.30 -4.05
C SER A 69 1.99 20.99 -5.02
N GLY A 70 1.51 21.34 -6.22
CA GLY A 70 2.27 22.05 -7.23
C GLY A 70 3.08 21.13 -8.13
N ASN A 71 4.14 21.66 -8.74
CA ASN A 71 4.92 20.90 -9.73
C ASN A 71 6.41 21.18 -9.68
N SER A 72 7.22 20.13 -9.93
CA SER A 72 8.65 20.21 -10.18
C SER A 72 9.10 19.04 -11.06
N ASP A 73 9.87 19.34 -12.10
CA ASP A 73 10.50 18.34 -12.95
C ASP A 73 11.89 17.92 -12.42
N ASN A 74 12.38 18.59 -11.38
CA ASN A 74 13.61 18.26 -10.69
C ASN A 74 13.43 18.58 -9.19
N GLY A 75 12.77 17.68 -8.48
CA GLY A 75 12.47 17.83 -7.08
C GLY A 75 12.11 16.51 -6.42
N GLY A 76 12.13 16.48 -5.11
CA GLY A 76 11.81 15.31 -4.31
C GLY A 76 11.29 15.70 -2.94
N PHE A 77 10.67 14.76 -2.27
CA PHE A 77 10.24 14.88 -0.88
C PHE A 77 10.91 13.77 -0.05
N GLU A 78 11.70 14.19 0.91
CA GLU A 78 12.33 13.31 1.90
C GLU A 78 11.88 13.70 3.30
N MET A 79 11.42 12.75 4.06
CA MET A 79 11.06 12.93 5.47
C MET A 79 11.64 11.81 6.31
N SER A 80 12.21 12.16 7.45
CA SER A 80 12.65 11.22 8.48
C SER A 80 11.96 11.50 9.80
N GLY A 81 11.63 10.42 10.54
CA GLY A 81 10.95 10.51 11.82
C GLY A 81 10.86 9.17 12.52
N LYS A 82 10.15 9.17 13.67
CA LYS A 82 9.90 7.98 14.48
C LYS A 82 8.45 7.87 14.95
N TYR A 83 7.55 8.62 14.36
CA TYR A 83 6.15 8.62 14.71
C TYR A 83 5.27 8.65 13.47
N LYS A 84 4.15 7.95 13.50
CA LYS A 84 3.20 7.86 12.39
C LYS A 84 2.88 9.24 11.78
N CYS A 85 2.73 9.28 10.48
CA CYS A 85 2.42 10.50 9.75
C CYS A 85 1.51 10.26 8.53
N THR A 86 0.94 11.35 8.02
CA THR A 86 0.21 11.37 6.75
C THR A 86 0.96 12.23 5.74
N VAL A 87 1.25 11.69 4.56
CA VAL A 87 1.68 12.45 3.38
C VAL A 87 0.47 12.62 2.46
N LYS A 88 -0.02 13.85 2.35
CA LYS A 88 -1.24 14.17 1.60
C LYS A 88 -0.89 14.79 0.26
N LEU A 89 -1.28 14.14 -0.83
CA LEU A 89 -1.09 14.62 -2.19
C LEU A 89 -2.32 15.44 -2.63
N ALA A 90 -2.09 16.71 -2.96
CA ALA A 90 -3.13 17.68 -3.28
C ALA A 90 -2.89 18.33 -4.66
N GLY A 91 -2.83 17.52 -5.73
CA GLY A 91 -2.53 17.97 -7.08
C GLY A 91 -1.03 18.18 -7.28
N LEU A 92 -0.24 17.13 -7.01
CA LEU A 92 1.22 17.13 -7.12
C LEU A 92 1.67 16.52 -8.44
N THR A 93 2.57 17.20 -9.17
CA THR A 93 3.39 16.62 -10.24
C THR A 93 4.85 16.74 -9.83
N LEU A 94 5.51 15.62 -9.57
CA LEU A 94 6.88 15.61 -9.05
C LEU A 94 7.73 14.57 -9.76
N THR A 95 8.80 15.01 -10.39
CA THR A 95 9.84 14.16 -10.97
C THR A 95 11.15 14.40 -10.23
N ASN A 96 11.78 13.33 -9.76
CA ASN A 96 13.13 13.40 -9.18
C ASN A 96 14.13 12.63 -10.07
N PRO A 97 14.90 13.31 -10.92
CA PRO A 97 15.88 12.65 -11.77
C PRO A 97 17.02 11.98 -11.00
N GLU A 98 17.27 12.40 -9.76
CA GLU A 98 18.42 11.97 -8.96
C GLU A 98 18.07 10.94 -7.87
N GLY A 99 16.77 10.70 -7.62
CA GLY A 99 16.37 9.83 -6.53
C GLY A 99 14.88 9.52 -6.52
N ALA A 100 14.37 9.03 -5.39
CA ALA A 100 12.94 8.83 -5.20
C ALA A 100 12.19 10.16 -5.29
N ALA A 101 11.00 10.15 -5.91
CA ALA A 101 10.11 11.30 -5.86
C ALA A 101 9.61 11.53 -4.41
N ILE A 102 9.31 10.43 -3.69
CA ILE A 102 8.96 10.46 -2.26
C ILE A 102 9.76 9.39 -1.53
N ASN A 103 10.52 9.79 -0.50
CA ASN A 103 11.29 8.92 0.35
C ASN A 103 10.98 9.19 1.83
N ILE A 104 10.40 8.19 2.53
CA ILE A 104 10.02 8.30 3.93
C ILE A 104 10.87 7.32 4.75
N ASP A 105 11.87 7.84 5.47
CA ASP A 105 12.69 7.07 6.41
C ASP A 105 12.07 7.12 7.82
N ASP A 106 10.89 6.53 7.95
CA ASP A 106 10.17 6.36 9.20
C ASP A 106 9.68 4.91 9.29
N GLY A 107 10.06 4.22 10.37
CA GLY A 107 9.68 2.82 10.62
C GLY A 107 8.29 2.65 11.24
N LYS A 108 7.47 3.71 11.29
CA LYS A 108 6.09 3.65 11.76
C LYS A 108 5.12 3.76 10.58
N ARG A 109 3.82 3.71 10.88
CA ARG A 109 2.80 3.81 9.84
C ARG A 109 2.86 5.16 9.11
N VAL A 110 2.93 5.08 7.79
CA VAL A 110 2.83 6.23 6.87
C VAL A 110 1.57 6.07 6.03
N GLU A 111 0.65 7.03 6.12
CA GLU A 111 -0.47 7.13 5.18
C GLU A 111 -0.09 8.02 4.01
N LEU A 112 -0.15 7.52 2.78
CA LEU A 112 -0.10 8.33 1.56
C LEU A 112 -1.54 8.56 1.08
N ASN A 113 -2.03 9.79 1.24
CA ASN A 113 -3.42 10.14 0.97
C ASN A 113 -3.56 10.96 -0.31
N ALA A 114 -4.23 10.41 -1.32
CA ALA A 114 -4.62 11.17 -2.51
C ALA A 114 -5.91 11.95 -2.25
N SER A 115 -5.81 13.28 -2.22
CA SER A 115 -6.97 14.16 -2.00
C SER A 115 -8.06 13.91 -3.03
N LYS A 116 -9.30 13.99 -2.60
CA LYS A 116 -10.47 13.83 -3.49
C LYS A 116 -10.36 14.76 -4.71
N GLU A 117 -10.71 14.24 -5.89
CA GLU A 117 -10.74 15.00 -7.15
C GLU A 117 -9.38 15.56 -7.59
N THR A 118 -8.27 15.05 -7.05
CA THR A 118 -6.92 15.40 -7.51
C THR A 118 -6.30 14.27 -8.32
N THR A 119 -5.47 14.65 -9.28
CA THR A 119 -4.56 13.76 -9.98
C THR A 119 -3.13 14.13 -9.56
N ASN A 120 -2.38 13.13 -9.13
CA ASN A 120 -0.99 13.28 -8.70
C ASN A 120 -0.12 12.41 -9.60
N THR A 121 1.01 12.94 -10.07
CA THR A 121 1.91 12.24 -10.98
C THR A 121 3.32 12.26 -10.41
N LEU A 122 3.91 11.10 -10.25
CA LEU A 122 5.19 10.90 -9.59
C LEU A 122 6.11 10.04 -10.47
N ALA A 123 7.35 10.49 -10.65
CA ALA A 123 8.38 9.76 -11.39
C ALA A 123 9.75 9.92 -10.73
N ASP A 124 10.59 8.91 -10.83
CA ASP A 124 12.02 8.98 -10.50
C ASP A 124 12.88 8.96 -11.77
N GLY A 125 14.18 9.16 -11.61
CA GLY A 125 15.16 9.09 -12.69
C GLY A 125 15.63 7.67 -12.97
N ALA A 126 16.10 7.42 -14.21
CA ALA A 126 16.56 6.10 -14.63
C ALA A 126 17.97 5.75 -14.09
N ASP A 127 18.79 6.74 -13.80
CA ASP A 127 20.20 6.57 -13.41
C ASP A 127 20.42 6.57 -11.89
N GLY A 128 19.34 6.62 -11.12
CA GLY A 128 19.38 6.65 -9.66
C GLY A 128 19.72 5.30 -9.05
N ASN A 129 20.16 5.31 -7.79
CA ASN A 129 20.40 4.10 -7.00
C ASN A 129 19.38 4.00 -5.84
N TRP A 130 18.11 4.13 -6.16
CA TRP A 130 17.03 4.13 -5.19
C TRP A 130 16.22 2.85 -5.24
N LYS A 131 15.47 2.59 -4.17
CA LYS A 131 14.64 1.39 -4.04
C LYS A 131 13.34 1.48 -4.83
N ALA A 132 12.77 2.69 -4.91
CA ALA A 132 11.50 2.93 -5.60
C ALA A 132 11.30 4.42 -5.91
N CYS A 133 10.37 4.73 -6.81
CA CYS A 133 9.89 6.09 -7.03
C CYS A 133 9.20 6.64 -5.76
N ILE A 134 8.38 5.81 -5.11
CA ILE A 134 7.79 6.09 -3.80
C ILE A 134 8.26 5.01 -2.83
N TYR A 135 8.97 5.41 -1.79
CA TYR A 135 9.49 4.50 -0.78
C TYR A 135 9.07 4.91 0.63
N ALA A 136 8.61 3.94 1.42
CA ALA A 136 8.40 4.07 2.86
C ALA A 136 9.13 2.94 3.60
N LYS A 137 9.78 3.26 4.73
CA LYS A 137 10.50 2.25 5.52
C LYS A 137 9.56 1.42 6.40
N GLY A 138 8.47 2.01 6.89
CA GLY A 138 7.49 1.36 7.76
C GLY A 138 6.27 0.83 7.01
N HIS A 139 5.19 0.64 7.76
CA HIS A 139 3.85 0.31 7.25
C HIS A 139 3.37 1.37 6.29
N PHE A 140 2.85 0.98 5.13
CA PHE A 140 2.49 1.93 4.08
C PHE A 140 1.03 1.78 3.64
N GLU A 141 0.23 2.79 3.95
CA GLU A 141 -1.20 2.83 3.66
C GLU A 141 -1.50 3.83 2.54
N LEU A 142 -1.87 3.34 1.38
CA LEU A 142 -2.28 4.14 0.22
C LEU A 142 -3.78 4.37 0.28
N LYS A 143 -4.21 5.58 0.58
CA LYS A 143 -5.62 5.92 0.83
C LYS A 143 -6.08 7.18 0.09
N GLY A 144 -7.34 7.48 0.19
CA GLY A 144 -7.94 8.71 -0.35
C GLY A 144 -8.97 8.46 -1.44
N LYS A 145 -9.33 9.50 -2.19
CA LYS A 145 -10.33 9.43 -3.28
C LYS A 145 -9.82 10.12 -4.55
N GLY A 146 -8.53 10.40 -4.62
CA GLY A 146 -7.86 10.92 -5.80
C GLY A 146 -7.17 9.84 -6.61
N THR A 147 -6.40 10.28 -7.61
CA THR A 147 -5.60 9.43 -8.48
C THR A 147 -4.11 9.64 -8.22
N ILE A 148 -3.34 8.56 -8.19
CA ILE A 148 -1.88 8.58 -8.19
C ILE A 148 -1.39 7.85 -9.43
N ASN A 149 -0.62 8.54 -10.29
CA ASN A 149 0.10 7.97 -11.41
C ASN A 149 1.59 7.86 -11.04
N VAL A 150 2.18 6.69 -11.24
CA VAL A 150 3.58 6.43 -10.84
C VAL A 150 4.35 5.80 -11.99
N VAL A 151 5.57 6.30 -12.18
CA VAL A 151 6.59 5.72 -13.07
C VAL A 151 7.85 5.46 -12.25
N GLY A 152 8.22 4.19 -12.11
CA GLY A 152 9.45 3.76 -11.41
C GLY A 152 10.57 3.45 -12.40
N ASN A 153 11.39 4.44 -12.73
CA ASN A 153 12.45 4.30 -13.73
C ASN A 153 13.71 3.62 -13.20
N THR A 154 13.99 3.74 -11.89
CA THR A 154 15.21 3.17 -11.26
C THR A 154 15.00 1.73 -10.80
N ALA A 155 13.91 1.45 -10.09
CA ALA A 155 13.65 0.15 -9.49
C ALA A 155 12.13 -0.13 -9.40
N HIS A 156 11.57 -0.25 -8.18
CA HIS A 156 10.13 -0.45 -8.01
C HIS A 156 9.38 0.86 -8.23
N ALA A 157 8.13 0.81 -8.66
CA ALA A 157 7.31 2.02 -8.69
C ALA A 157 6.96 2.46 -7.25
N ILE A 158 6.46 1.53 -6.42
CA ILE A 158 6.21 1.77 -5.00
C ILE A 158 6.80 0.62 -4.18
N SER A 159 7.51 0.94 -3.10
CA SER A 159 8.02 -0.08 -2.19
C SER A 159 7.95 0.34 -0.72
N CYS A 160 7.71 -0.64 0.16
CA CYS A 160 7.88 -0.47 1.61
C CYS A 160 8.55 -1.71 2.22
N LYS A 161 9.05 -1.58 3.48
CA LYS A 161 9.70 -2.69 4.20
C LYS A 161 8.74 -3.52 5.05
N GLU A 162 7.52 -3.09 5.17
CA GLU A 162 6.52 -3.74 5.98
C GLU A 162 5.28 -4.00 5.12
N TYR A 163 4.06 -3.96 5.66
CA TYR A 163 2.88 -4.18 4.85
C TYR A 163 2.54 -2.99 3.94
N MET A 164 1.84 -3.30 2.85
CA MET A 164 1.25 -2.29 1.97
C MET A 164 -0.27 -2.50 1.90
N GLN A 165 -1.02 -1.45 2.22
CA GLN A 165 -2.48 -1.45 2.20
C GLN A 165 -3.00 -0.43 1.18
N VAL A 166 -4.06 -0.79 0.43
CA VAL A 166 -4.70 0.12 -0.54
C VAL A 166 -6.19 0.23 -0.27
N LYS A 167 -6.69 1.48 -0.18
CA LYS A 167 -8.10 1.75 0.11
C LYS A 167 -8.63 3.00 -0.60
N ASN A 168 -9.69 2.84 -1.39
CA ASN A 168 -10.52 3.88 -2.01
C ASN A 168 -9.89 4.71 -3.15
N LEU A 169 -8.57 4.78 -3.30
CA LEU A 169 -7.93 5.59 -4.33
C LEU A 169 -7.87 4.87 -5.71
N THR A 170 -7.50 5.62 -6.74
CA THR A 170 -7.06 5.07 -8.03
C THR A 170 -5.54 5.15 -8.11
N LEU A 171 -4.89 4.00 -8.27
CA LEU A 171 -3.45 3.89 -8.44
C LEU A 171 -3.13 3.35 -9.84
N ASN A 172 -2.34 4.10 -10.59
CA ASN A 172 -1.85 3.70 -11.91
C ASN A 172 -0.32 3.62 -11.89
N VAL A 173 0.22 2.43 -12.06
CA VAL A 173 1.64 2.20 -12.32
C VAL A 173 1.78 1.91 -13.81
N THR A 174 2.42 2.82 -14.55
CA THR A 174 2.52 2.73 -16.02
C THR A 174 3.86 2.17 -16.47
N ALA A 175 4.88 2.17 -15.63
CA ALA A 175 6.15 1.47 -15.81
C ALA A 175 6.85 1.28 -14.48
N ALA A 176 7.62 0.22 -14.35
CA ALA A 176 8.57 -0.01 -13.27
C ALA A 176 9.79 -0.77 -13.80
N ALA A 177 11.01 -0.33 -13.44
CA ALA A 177 12.24 -1.03 -13.84
C ALA A 177 12.42 -2.38 -13.10
N LYS A 178 11.67 -2.57 -12.00
CA LYS A 178 11.50 -3.84 -11.28
C LYS A 178 10.03 -4.14 -11.09
N ASP A 179 9.56 -4.26 -9.84
CA ASP A 179 8.17 -4.56 -9.53
C ASP A 179 7.31 -3.30 -9.52
N GLY A 180 6.05 -3.43 -9.88
CA GLY A 180 5.09 -2.35 -9.77
C GLY A 180 4.89 -1.97 -8.29
N LEU A 181 4.43 -2.90 -7.47
CA LEU A 181 4.31 -2.77 -6.02
C LEU A 181 5.17 -3.84 -5.32
N HIS A 182 5.93 -3.41 -4.30
CA HIS A 182 6.79 -4.31 -3.53
C HIS A 182 6.66 -4.05 -2.02
N CYS A 183 6.39 -5.08 -1.23
CA CYS A 183 6.33 -5.00 0.24
C CYS A 183 6.88 -6.28 0.88
N GLN A 184 7.18 -6.22 2.21
CA GLN A 184 7.91 -7.28 2.88
C GLN A 184 7.13 -8.04 3.97
N GLN A 185 5.87 -7.69 4.25
CA GLN A 185 5.03 -8.42 5.20
C GLN A 185 3.81 -9.03 4.51
N TYR A 186 2.90 -8.17 4.06
CA TYR A 186 1.74 -8.55 3.26
C TYR A 186 1.27 -7.38 2.38
N PHE A 187 0.56 -7.72 1.32
CA PHE A 187 -0.18 -6.76 0.51
C PHE A 187 -1.68 -6.93 0.75
N TRP A 188 -2.39 -5.81 0.94
CA TRP A 188 -3.82 -5.85 1.19
C TRP A 188 -4.59 -4.78 0.42
N MET A 189 -5.36 -5.22 -0.57
CA MET A 189 -6.29 -4.38 -1.30
C MET A 189 -7.68 -4.48 -0.67
N GLN A 190 -8.06 -3.47 0.09
CA GLN A 190 -9.39 -3.38 0.71
C GLN A 190 -10.45 -2.84 -0.24
N SER A 191 -10.09 -1.92 -1.14
CA SER A 191 -10.98 -1.31 -2.12
C SER A 191 -10.21 -0.35 -3.04
N GLY A 192 -10.93 0.28 -4.00
CA GLY A 192 -10.33 1.23 -4.93
C GLY A 192 -10.02 0.61 -6.28
N THR A 193 -9.12 1.23 -7.04
CA THR A 193 -8.71 0.76 -8.36
C THR A 193 -7.20 0.76 -8.46
N ILE A 194 -6.61 -0.37 -8.85
CA ILE A 194 -5.18 -0.49 -9.12
C ILE A 194 -5.00 -0.97 -10.56
N ASN A 195 -4.24 -0.21 -11.33
CA ASN A 195 -3.82 -0.57 -12.68
C ASN A 195 -2.29 -0.61 -12.73
N ILE A 196 -1.72 -1.76 -13.06
CA ILE A 196 -0.27 -1.95 -13.21
C ILE A 196 0.01 -2.42 -14.62
N SER A 197 0.94 -1.74 -15.31
CA SER A 197 1.40 -2.16 -16.63
C SER A 197 2.88 -1.88 -16.80
N GLY A 198 3.57 -2.74 -17.56
CA GLY A 198 4.96 -2.52 -17.96
C GLY A 198 6.00 -2.64 -16.85
N ALA A 199 5.75 -3.41 -15.81
CA ALA A 199 6.76 -3.76 -14.81
C ALA A 199 7.78 -4.77 -15.41
N LYS A 200 9.09 -4.47 -15.26
CA LYS A 200 10.18 -5.32 -15.79
C LYS A 200 10.47 -6.54 -14.92
N ALA A 201 9.82 -6.65 -13.78
CA ALA A 201 9.75 -7.84 -12.97
C ALA A 201 8.28 -8.17 -12.69
N ASN A 202 7.81 -8.08 -11.45
CA ASN A 202 6.46 -8.50 -11.11
C ASN A 202 5.50 -7.30 -11.04
N GLY A 203 4.21 -7.54 -11.24
CA GLY A 203 3.18 -6.54 -11.00
C GLY A 203 3.09 -6.19 -9.52
N ILE A 204 2.76 -7.18 -8.69
CA ILE A 204 2.79 -7.09 -7.22
C ILE A 204 3.78 -8.13 -6.71
N LYS A 205 4.69 -7.74 -5.82
CA LYS A 205 5.61 -8.65 -5.13
C LYS A 205 5.51 -8.49 -3.62
N VAL A 206 5.23 -9.59 -2.92
CA VAL A 206 5.26 -9.70 -1.46
C VAL A 206 6.38 -10.63 -1.07
N GLU A 207 7.50 -10.08 -0.57
CA GLU A 207 8.73 -10.83 -0.27
C GLU A 207 9.11 -10.68 1.20
N LEU A 208 9.16 -11.77 1.94
CA LEU A 208 9.46 -11.77 3.38
C LEU A 208 10.93 -11.55 3.73
N ASP A 209 11.80 -11.35 2.73
CA ASP A 209 13.25 -11.09 2.93
C ASP A 209 13.92 -12.16 3.81
N GLY A 210 13.56 -13.43 3.58
CA GLY A 210 14.11 -14.59 4.29
C GLY A 210 13.46 -14.92 5.64
N LYS A 211 12.41 -14.22 6.03
CA LYS A 211 11.61 -14.56 7.22
C LYS A 211 10.70 -15.77 6.94
N THR A 212 10.32 -16.48 7.99
CA THR A 212 9.34 -17.57 7.90
C THR A 212 7.93 -17.01 7.87
N PRO A 213 7.07 -17.39 6.90
CA PRO A 213 5.69 -16.96 6.88
C PRO A 213 4.93 -17.34 8.16
N THR A 214 4.14 -16.43 8.69
CA THR A 214 3.17 -16.69 9.75
C THR A 214 1.81 -17.03 9.15
N GLU A 215 1.05 -17.93 9.75
CA GLU A 215 -0.29 -18.31 9.26
C GLU A 215 -1.40 -17.35 9.73
N VAL A 216 -1.06 -16.27 10.39
CA VAL A 216 -2.02 -15.33 10.99
C VAL A 216 -2.54 -14.37 9.93
N TYR A 217 -3.86 -14.23 9.85
CA TYR A 217 -4.50 -13.19 9.03
C TYR A 217 -4.29 -11.84 9.73
N PRO A 218 -3.82 -10.79 9.02
CA PRO A 218 -3.55 -9.51 9.65
C PRO A 218 -4.79 -8.96 10.35
N GLU A 219 -4.67 -8.61 11.62
CA GLU A 219 -5.68 -7.88 12.37
C GLU A 219 -5.71 -6.44 11.90
N HIS A 220 -6.78 -6.07 11.23
CA HIS A 220 -6.90 -4.89 10.37
C HIS A 220 -6.82 -3.53 11.05
N GLU A 221 -6.92 -3.45 12.36
CA GLU A 221 -7.00 -2.17 13.06
C GLU A 221 -5.71 -1.75 13.76
N ASN A 222 -4.80 -2.65 14.02
CA ASN A 222 -3.59 -2.37 14.81
C ASN A 222 -2.29 -2.78 14.14
N GLY A 223 -2.30 -3.34 12.92
CA GLY A 223 -1.14 -3.75 12.13
C GLY A 223 0.02 -4.14 13.02
N ASP A 224 0.01 -5.35 13.56
CA ASP A 224 1.07 -5.78 14.48
C ASP A 224 2.36 -5.93 13.67
N GLU A 225 3.46 -5.41 14.21
CA GLU A 225 4.77 -5.40 13.54
C GLU A 225 5.29 -6.82 13.23
N ASP A 226 4.67 -7.85 13.84
CA ASP A 226 5.08 -9.25 13.74
C ASP A 226 4.27 -10.10 12.73
N GLU A 227 3.38 -9.50 11.94
CA GLU A 227 2.53 -10.24 10.99
C GLU A 227 3.19 -10.49 9.63
N ASP A 228 4.25 -11.25 9.61
CA ASP A 228 4.93 -11.66 8.38
C ASP A 228 4.19 -12.84 7.70
N THR A 229 2.99 -12.59 7.15
CA THR A 229 2.23 -13.65 6.45
C THR A 229 2.78 -13.94 5.06
N GLY A 230 3.40 -12.97 4.45
CA GLY A 230 3.80 -13.03 3.05
C GLY A 230 2.62 -13.02 2.07
N ASN A 231 1.38 -12.83 2.52
CA ASN A 231 0.19 -12.99 1.71
C ASN A 231 -0.15 -11.77 0.86
N CYS A 232 -0.84 -12.03 -0.25
CA CYS A 232 -1.48 -11.00 -1.06
C CYS A 232 -2.99 -11.13 -0.89
N TYR A 233 -3.63 -10.17 -0.21
CA TYR A 233 -5.07 -10.16 0.06
C TYR A 233 -5.78 -9.21 -0.90
N LEU A 234 -6.81 -9.71 -1.59
CA LEU A 234 -7.69 -8.97 -2.48
C LEU A 234 -9.14 -9.08 -1.94
N ASP A 235 -9.55 -8.12 -1.12
CA ASP A 235 -10.86 -8.17 -0.45
C ASP A 235 -11.95 -7.55 -1.31
N ASP A 236 -11.67 -6.41 -1.98
CA ASP A 236 -12.62 -5.72 -2.85
C ASP A 236 -11.88 -4.78 -3.82
N GLY A 237 -12.63 -4.11 -4.71
CA GLY A 237 -12.11 -3.14 -5.66
C GLY A 237 -11.81 -3.73 -7.04
N LYS A 238 -11.02 -2.99 -7.83
CA LYS A 238 -10.66 -3.39 -9.19
C LYS A 238 -9.14 -3.45 -9.33
N LEU A 239 -8.59 -4.62 -9.59
CA LEU A 239 -7.19 -4.83 -9.91
C LEU A 239 -7.02 -5.20 -11.39
N THR A 240 -6.15 -4.50 -12.10
CA THR A 240 -5.75 -4.86 -13.47
C THR A 240 -4.23 -4.90 -13.53
N ILE A 241 -3.66 -6.04 -13.92
CA ILE A 241 -2.22 -6.20 -14.13
C ILE A 241 -2.00 -6.70 -15.56
N SER A 242 -1.06 -6.10 -16.28
CA SER A 242 -0.74 -6.46 -17.65
C SER A 242 0.69 -6.11 -18.02
N ASN A 243 1.23 -6.79 -19.01
CA ASN A 243 2.56 -6.49 -19.60
C ASN A 243 3.70 -6.48 -18.55
N CYS A 244 3.64 -7.34 -17.55
CA CYS A 244 4.75 -7.59 -16.64
C CYS A 244 5.69 -8.64 -17.24
N ASP A 245 7.01 -8.46 -17.13
CA ASP A 245 7.98 -9.44 -17.66
C ASP A 245 8.05 -10.69 -16.77
N GLY A 246 7.92 -10.54 -15.44
CA GLY A 246 7.82 -11.61 -14.45
C GLY A 246 6.38 -12.05 -14.16
N SER A 247 6.11 -12.34 -12.89
CA SER A 247 4.77 -12.70 -12.42
C SER A 247 3.85 -11.48 -12.38
N ASP A 248 2.57 -11.66 -12.67
CA ASP A 248 1.59 -10.60 -12.38
C ASP A 248 1.44 -10.42 -10.85
N ILE A 249 1.41 -11.53 -10.11
CA ILE A 249 1.45 -11.53 -8.64
C ILE A 249 2.48 -12.57 -8.19
N TRP A 250 3.45 -12.13 -7.38
CA TRP A 250 4.42 -12.97 -6.70
C TRP A 250 4.31 -12.78 -5.18
N THR A 251 4.19 -13.87 -4.42
CA THR A 251 4.03 -13.80 -2.98
C THR A 251 4.69 -14.99 -2.28
N ASP A 252 5.45 -14.73 -1.21
CA ASP A 252 6.03 -15.76 -0.34
C ASP A 252 4.97 -16.55 0.44
N GLY A 253 3.82 -15.94 0.67
CA GLY A 253 2.65 -16.57 1.24
C GLY A 253 1.66 -17.02 0.17
N GLN A 254 0.40 -16.66 0.33
CA GLN A 254 -0.72 -17.03 -0.54
C GLN A 254 -1.41 -15.82 -1.16
N LEU A 255 -1.95 -16.02 -2.35
CA LEU A 255 -2.95 -15.12 -2.93
C LEU A 255 -4.32 -15.50 -2.37
N VAL A 256 -4.92 -14.58 -1.60
CA VAL A 256 -6.24 -14.73 -0.98
C VAL A 256 -7.20 -13.76 -1.64
N VAL A 257 -8.19 -14.27 -2.37
CA VAL A 257 -9.19 -13.46 -3.08
C VAL A 257 -10.53 -13.61 -2.38
N ASN A 258 -10.97 -12.56 -1.69
CA ASN A 258 -12.23 -12.53 -0.96
C ASN A 258 -13.35 -11.84 -1.75
N GLY A 259 -13.01 -10.90 -2.65
CA GLY A 259 -13.99 -10.16 -3.45
C GLY A 259 -13.34 -9.28 -4.51
N GLY A 260 -14.12 -8.39 -5.11
CA GLY A 260 -13.67 -7.45 -6.13
C GLY A 260 -13.70 -7.99 -7.56
N THR A 261 -13.11 -7.23 -8.47
CA THR A 261 -12.98 -7.57 -9.90
C THR A 261 -11.52 -7.53 -10.30
N HIS A 262 -10.94 -8.66 -10.66
CA HIS A 262 -9.52 -8.76 -10.90
C HIS A 262 -9.24 -9.27 -12.32
N SER A 263 -8.27 -8.66 -13.00
CA SER A 263 -7.79 -9.02 -14.34
C SER A 263 -6.26 -9.12 -14.32
N TYR A 264 -5.77 -10.33 -14.20
CA TYR A 264 -4.36 -10.69 -14.30
C TYR A 264 -4.25 -12.10 -14.92
N ASP A 265 -3.07 -12.47 -15.39
CA ASP A 265 -2.84 -13.81 -15.93
C ASP A 265 -2.63 -14.81 -14.77
N ALA A 266 -3.59 -15.70 -14.57
CA ALA A 266 -3.51 -16.71 -13.51
C ALA A 266 -2.30 -17.64 -13.66
N SER A 267 -1.77 -17.84 -14.88
CA SER A 267 -0.55 -18.63 -15.11
C SER A 267 0.72 -17.89 -14.67
N LYS A 268 0.62 -16.58 -14.44
CA LYS A 268 1.67 -15.68 -13.93
C LYS A 268 1.50 -15.34 -12.45
N VAL A 269 0.79 -16.18 -11.70
CA VAL A 269 0.72 -16.10 -10.24
C VAL A 269 1.72 -17.07 -9.63
N SER A 270 2.70 -16.54 -8.89
CA SER A 270 3.66 -17.30 -8.11
C SER A 270 3.34 -17.13 -6.63
N GLN A 271 3.07 -18.24 -5.94
CA GLN A 271 2.72 -18.24 -4.51
C GLN A 271 3.25 -19.50 -3.83
N ASN A 272 3.41 -19.42 -2.51
CA ASN A 272 3.78 -20.59 -1.72
C ASN A 272 2.54 -21.49 -1.53
N ASN A 273 2.54 -22.64 -2.18
CA ASN A 273 1.46 -23.61 -2.07
C ASN A 273 1.58 -24.55 -0.85
N ALA A 274 2.51 -24.30 0.08
CA ALA A 274 2.84 -25.20 1.17
C ALA A 274 1.75 -25.37 2.24
N THR A 275 0.75 -24.48 2.28
CA THR A 275 -0.40 -24.62 3.18
C THR A 275 -1.65 -24.86 2.34
N GLY A 276 -2.07 -26.09 2.18
CA GLY A 276 -3.17 -26.55 1.34
C GLY A 276 -4.58 -26.07 1.77
N ILE A 277 -4.75 -24.78 2.09
CA ILE A 277 -6.06 -24.18 2.32
C ILE A 277 -6.34 -23.20 1.17
N THR A 278 -7.15 -23.61 0.22
CA THR A 278 -7.66 -22.76 -0.85
C THR A 278 -9.10 -22.38 -0.50
N THR A 279 -9.40 -21.08 -0.42
CA THR A 279 -10.80 -20.63 -0.40
C THR A 279 -11.33 -20.76 -1.83
N LEU A 280 -12.11 -21.80 -2.11
CA LEU A 280 -12.75 -21.97 -3.41
C LEU A 280 -14.04 -21.16 -3.46
N GLN A 281 -14.20 -20.39 -4.52
CA GLN A 281 -15.51 -19.83 -4.87
C GLN A 281 -16.52 -20.97 -5.09
N ARG A 282 -17.77 -20.76 -4.70
CA ARG A 282 -18.85 -21.77 -4.80
C ARG A 282 -18.95 -22.43 -6.18
N ASN A 283 -18.52 -21.73 -7.24
CA ASN A 283 -18.57 -22.23 -8.63
C ASN A 283 -17.46 -23.25 -8.96
N ASP A 284 -16.35 -23.27 -8.22
CA ASP A 284 -15.25 -24.20 -8.48
C ASP A 284 -15.52 -25.62 -7.96
N ILE A 285 -16.51 -25.76 -7.09
CA ILE A 285 -16.87 -27.02 -6.42
C ILE A 285 -17.84 -27.89 -7.26
N ILE A 286 -18.46 -27.31 -8.29
CA ILE A 286 -19.55 -27.94 -9.07
C ILE A 286 -19.03 -28.81 -10.24
N SER A 287 -17.77 -29.20 -10.30
CA SER A 287 -17.38 -30.21 -11.29
C SER A 287 -17.81 -31.62 -10.80
N ASN A 288 -18.55 -32.35 -11.61
CA ASN A 288 -19.11 -33.68 -11.31
C ASN A 288 -18.09 -34.78 -10.95
N GLU A 289 -16.81 -34.47 -10.81
CA GLU A 289 -15.72 -35.42 -10.57
C GLU A 289 -15.04 -35.25 -9.20
N ALA A 290 -15.40 -34.23 -8.43
CA ALA A 290 -14.81 -34.00 -7.13
C ALA A 290 -15.51 -34.79 -6.02
N VAL A 291 -14.74 -35.48 -5.17
CA VAL A 291 -15.26 -36.17 -3.97
C VAL A 291 -14.94 -35.34 -2.75
N ILE A 292 -15.97 -35.05 -1.94
CA ILE A 292 -15.87 -34.18 -0.79
C ILE A 292 -15.92 -35.02 0.49
N TYR A 293 -15.05 -34.68 1.46
CA TYR A 293 -15.01 -35.32 2.77
C TYR A 293 -15.07 -34.28 3.90
N ASP A 294 -15.66 -34.62 5.03
CA ASP A 294 -15.50 -33.87 6.28
C ASP A 294 -14.11 -34.14 6.90
N LEU A 295 -13.77 -33.40 7.97
CA LEU A 295 -12.49 -33.56 8.67
C LEU A 295 -12.33 -34.96 9.35
N ASN A 296 -13.41 -35.74 9.47
CA ASN A 296 -13.39 -37.10 9.99
C ASN A 296 -13.23 -38.15 8.87
N GLY A 297 -13.03 -37.70 7.62
CA GLY A 297 -12.90 -38.59 6.46
C GLY A 297 -14.23 -39.14 5.94
N ARG A 298 -15.39 -38.62 6.39
CA ARG A 298 -16.68 -39.04 5.92
C ARG A 298 -17.00 -38.36 4.61
N ARG A 299 -17.33 -39.11 3.58
CA ARG A 299 -17.77 -38.59 2.28
C ARG A 299 -19.08 -37.80 2.42
N ILE A 300 -19.13 -36.65 1.74
CA ILE A 300 -20.28 -35.75 1.68
C ILE A 300 -20.72 -35.64 0.22
N ASP A 301 -21.96 -35.89 -0.08
CA ASP A 301 -22.46 -35.91 -1.48
C ASP A 301 -22.69 -34.48 -2.02
N MET A 302 -23.00 -33.51 -1.17
CA MET A 302 -23.16 -32.10 -1.55
C MET A 302 -22.83 -31.16 -0.40
N LEU A 303 -22.25 -29.98 -0.73
CA LEU A 303 -21.96 -28.89 0.22
C LEU A 303 -23.16 -27.95 0.47
N ASP A 304 -24.32 -28.24 -0.10
CA ASP A 304 -25.46 -27.32 -0.15
C ASP A 304 -25.86 -26.82 1.25
N GLY A 305 -25.62 -25.51 1.50
CA GLY A 305 -25.91 -24.84 2.78
C GLY A 305 -25.01 -25.22 3.96
N ARG A 306 -23.97 -26.03 3.78
CA ARG A 306 -23.03 -26.41 4.84
C ARG A 306 -21.88 -25.41 4.90
N LYS A 307 -21.58 -24.96 6.10
CA LYS A 307 -20.40 -24.13 6.41
C LYS A 307 -19.38 -24.97 7.16
N GLY A 308 -18.12 -24.69 6.97
CA GLY A 308 -17.04 -25.37 7.69
C GLY A 308 -15.85 -25.75 6.80
N VAL A 309 -14.98 -26.61 7.34
CA VAL A 309 -13.78 -27.08 6.66
C VAL A 309 -14.02 -28.46 6.07
N PHE A 310 -13.69 -28.63 4.79
CA PHE A 310 -13.87 -29.86 4.03
C PHE A 310 -12.60 -30.26 3.30
N ILE A 311 -12.47 -31.52 2.96
CA ILE A 311 -11.39 -32.05 2.11
C ILE A 311 -12.01 -32.41 0.77
N ILE A 312 -11.49 -31.82 -0.30
CA ILE A 312 -11.94 -32.13 -1.67
C ILE A 312 -10.84 -32.91 -2.37
N ARG A 313 -11.21 -34.05 -2.95
CA ARG A 313 -10.33 -34.84 -3.80
C ARG A 313 -10.86 -34.79 -5.24
N LYS A 314 -10.01 -34.32 -6.15
CA LYS A 314 -10.27 -34.37 -7.60
C LYS A 314 -9.02 -34.89 -8.29
N ASP A 315 -9.19 -35.94 -9.09
CA ASP A 315 -8.07 -36.64 -9.74
C ASP A 315 -7.02 -37.11 -8.72
N ASN A 316 -5.79 -36.67 -8.84
CA ASN A 316 -4.69 -36.92 -7.90
C ASN A 316 -4.44 -35.78 -6.91
N GLU A 317 -5.27 -34.74 -6.93
CA GLU A 317 -5.15 -33.60 -6.01
C GLU A 317 -6.10 -33.74 -4.82
N ILE A 318 -5.57 -33.44 -3.62
CA ILE A 318 -6.34 -33.35 -2.38
C ILE A 318 -6.18 -31.92 -1.85
N ARG A 319 -7.32 -31.26 -1.64
CA ARG A 319 -7.36 -29.87 -1.16
C ARG A 319 -8.23 -29.76 0.08
N LYS A 320 -7.78 -28.97 1.05
CA LYS A 320 -8.61 -28.58 2.22
C LYS A 320 -9.30 -27.26 1.89
N VAL A 321 -10.59 -27.17 2.11
CA VAL A 321 -11.45 -26.07 1.67
C VAL A 321 -12.28 -25.57 2.85
N ILE A 322 -12.41 -24.25 2.98
CA ILE A 322 -13.33 -23.61 3.93
C ILE A 322 -14.55 -23.11 3.14
N VAL A 323 -15.75 -23.53 3.55
CA VAL A 323 -17.04 -23.05 3.03
C VAL A 323 -17.66 -22.13 4.08
N GLN A 324 -17.82 -20.85 3.73
CA GLN A 324 -18.41 -19.81 4.59
C GLN A 324 -19.90 -19.61 4.37
#